data_d0852581dc7ae023c679c13d436b25cc
#
_entry.id   d0852581dc7ae023c679c13d436b25cc
#
_cell.length_a   1.000
_cell.length_b   1.000
_cell.length_c   1.000
_cell.angle_alpha   90.00
_cell.angle_beta   90.00
_cell.angle_gamma   90.00
#
_symmetry.space_group_name_H-M   'P 1'
#
loop_
_entity.id
_entity.type
_entity.pdbx_description
1 polymer ?
#
loop_
_entity_poly.entity_id
_entity_poly.type
_entity_poly.pdbx_seq_one_letter_code
_entity_poly.pdbx_strand_id
1 'polypeptide(L)'
;MNICSSIFKYIVSLVLIVFGLLAFISYSFNLILENGTSIQQNFESLFTLSFWKFTFEHYWNFSENYSLFLISISLFSALLLFLSYAFFYRFFSLKFLKNLHYILDLIENLPVVAIVIFLQWSFIQIYKLTQIRLLNTIGTASQPVIFVPFLIVTIFPTIFLIKYMTPFIKDCYQSNYFLFARSLGYTNLFLFLRYTVPNLVRPLESIIGMIYLEMISVMVFIELQFNTGGTLTKIQSIFEFPTNNAALDTFSYLCTLWLPYIVVKFIFKVYKRVN
;
A
#
# COMPACT_ATOMS: atom_id res chain seq x y z
N MET A 1 3.30 1.21 32.30
CA MET A 1 2.47 2.21 31.60
C MET A 1 1.28 1.47 31.01
N ASN A 2 0.07 1.77 31.49
CA ASN A 2 -1.11 0.94 31.28
C ASN A 2 -1.49 0.77 29.80
N ILE A 3 -1.63 -0.49 29.36
CA ILE A 3 -2.03 -0.90 28.01
C ILE A 3 -3.31 -0.17 27.57
N CYS A 4 -4.24 0.01 28.51
CA CYS A 4 -5.50 0.73 28.30
C CYS A 4 -5.30 2.20 27.92
N SER A 5 -4.37 2.91 28.56
CA SER A 5 -4.03 4.31 28.25
C SER A 5 -3.42 4.48 26.85
N SER A 6 -2.61 3.52 26.41
CA SER A 6 -2.00 3.57 25.07
C SER A 6 -3.01 3.28 23.97
N ILE A 7 -3.94 2.34 24.20
CA ILE A 7 -5.03 2.03 23.27
C ILE A 7 -5.98 3.22 23.18
N PHE A 8 -6.35 3.80 24.32
CA PHE A 8 -7.23 4.97 24.37
C PHE A 8 -6.65 6.15 23.58
N LYS A 9 -5.38 6.49 23.80
CA LYS A 9 -4.71 7.56 23.02
C LYS A 9 -4.72 7.29 21.52
N TYR A 10 -4.51 6.02 21.11
CA TYR A 10 -4.54 5.65 19.70
C TYR A 10 -5.94 5.81 19.10
N ILE A 11 -6.98 5.37 19.81
CA ILE A 11 -8.38 5.53 19.39
C ILE A 11 -8.73 7.01 19.26
N VAL A 12 -8.40 7.82 20.27
CA VAL A 12 -8.65 9.27 20.24
C VAL A 12 -7.93 9.94 19.07
N SER A 13 -6.66 9.60 18.82
CA SER A 13 -5.91 10.11 17.67
C SER A 13 -6.55 9.73 16.34
N LEU A 14 -7.02 8.48 16.20
CA LEU A 14 -7.67 8.01 14.99
C LEU A 14 -9.01 8.72 14.77
N VAL A 15 -9.80 8.89 15.81
CA VAL A 15 -11.07 9.64 15.77
C VAL A 15 -10.81 11.09 15.34
N LEU A 16 -9.82 11.77 15.92
CA LEU A 16 -9.48 13.14 15.55
C LEU A 16 -9.04 13.27 14.09
N ILE A 17 -8.28 12.30 13.57
CA ILE A 17 -7.86 12.29 12.16
C ILE A 17 -9.09 12.12 11.26
N VAL A 18 -9.98 11.17 11.58
CA VAL A 18 -11.21 10.90 10.82
C VAL A 18 -12.09 12.16 10.78
N PHE A 19 -12.32 12.80 11.93
CA PHE A 19 -13.10 14.04 12.00
C PHE A 19 -12.44 15.19 11.22
N GLY A 20 -11.12 15.35 11.34
CA GLY A 20 -10.38 16.38 10.61
C GLY A 20 -10.44 16.21 9.09
N LEU A 21 -10.30 14.97 8.60
CA LEU A 21 -10.42 14.65 7.18
C LEU A 21 -11.83 14.93 6.66
N LEU A 22 -12.88 14.50 7.37
CA LEU A 22 -14.24 14.75 6.94
C LEU A 22 -14.56 16.25 6.93
N ALA A 23 -14.13 17.00 7.94
CA ALA A 23 -14.31 18.44 7.98
C ALA A 23 -13.63 19.14 6.80
N PHE A 24 -12.40 18.73 6.48
CA PHE A 24 -11.65 19.26 5.35
C PHE A 24 -12.34 18.97 4.01
N ILE A 25 -12.76 17.73 3.80
CA ILE A 25 -13.46 17.30 2.58
C ILE A 25 -14.79 18.05 2.44
N SER A 26 -15.59 18.11 3.51
CA SER A 26 -16.88 18.81 3.51
C SER A 26 -16.71 20.30 3.22
N TYR A 27 -15.67 20.93 3.78
CA TYR A 27 -15.36 22.35 3.50
C TYR A 27 -14.95 22.55 2.04
N SER A 28 -14.13 21.65 1.48
CA SER A 28 -13.70 21.72 0.07
C SER A 28 -14.87 21.59 -0.89
N PHE A 29 -15.80 20.67 -0.64
CA PHE A 29 -17.00 20.53 -1.48
C PHE A 29 -17.98 21.69 -1.33
N ASN A 30 -18.11 22.28 -0.14
CA ASN A 30 -18.93 23.48 0.04
C ASN A 30 -18.40 24.70 -0.72
N LEU A 31 -17.08 24.77 -0.96
CA LEU A 31 -16.49 25.80 -1.81
C LEU A 31 -16.77 25.60 -3.30
N ILE A 32 -16.95 24.34 -3.73
CA ILE A 32 -17.18 23.97 -5.12
C ILE A 32 -18.70 24.00 -5.45
N LEU A 33 -19.52 23.58 -4.50
CA LEU A 33 -20.99 23.48 -4.64
C LEU A 33 -21.63 24.61 -3.84
N GLU A 34 -22.31 25.54 -4.52
CA GLU A 34 -23.06 26.63 -3.86
C GLU A 34 -24.17 26.11 -2.90
N ASN A 35 -24.65 24.88 -3.09
CA ASN A 35 -25.69 24.19 -2.30
C ASN A 35 -25.24 22.85 -1.71
N GLY A 36 -23.95 22.71 -1.36
CA GLY A 36 -23.43 21.50 -0.73
C GLY A 36 -24.06 21.23 0.64
N THR A 37 -24.08 19.96 1.07
CA THR A 37 -24.50 19.58 2.43
C THR A 37 -23.64 20.27 3.46
N SER A 38 -24.27 20.83 4.51
CA SER A 38 -23.52 21.50 5.58
C SER A 38 -22.56 20.53 6.28
N ILE A 39 -21.44 21.06 6.80
CA ILE A 39 -20.47 20.26 7.58
C ILE A 39 -21.21 19.48 8.69
N GLN A 40 -22.18 20.13 9.36
CA GLN A 40 -22.97 19.51 10.41
C GLN A 40 -23.77 18.31 9.93
N GLN A 41 -24.47 18.42 8.77
CA GLN A 41 -25.22 17.31 8.18
C GLN A 41 -24.33 16.12 7.82
N ASN A 42 -23.13 16.38 7.29
CA ASN A 42 -22.15 15.33 6.98
C ASN A 42 -21.66 14.62 8.24
N PHE A 43 -21.48 15.35 9.35
CA PHE A 43 -21.15 14.71 10.63
C PHE A 43 -22.31 13.89 11.21
N GLU A 44 -23.53 14.39 11.15
CA GLU A 44 -24.71 13.65 11.62
C GLU A 44 -24.89 12.34 10.82
N SER A 45 -24.66 12.36 9.51
CA SER A 45 -24.77 11.16 8.68
C SER A 45 -23.75 10.07 9.02
N LEU A 46 -22.56 10.40 9.52
CA LEU A 46 -21.59 9.39 10.00
C LEU A 46 -22.12 8.52 11.13
N PHE A 47 -23.05 9.02 11.92
CA PHE A 47 -23.69 8.26 13.01
C PHE A 47 -24.92 7.48 12.56
N THR A 48 -25.30 7.58 11.29
CA THR A 48 -26.45 6.83 10.75
C THR A 48 -26.03 5.43 10.33
N LEU A 49 -26.89 4.46 10.65
CA LEU A 49 -26.67 3.05 10.26
C LEU A 49 -26.66 2.89 8.72
N SER A 50 -27.39 3.74 8.00
CA SER A 50 -27.47 3.74 6.54
C SER A 50 -26.13 4.05 5.88
N PHE A 51 -25.35 4.99 6.42
CA PHE A 51 -24.01 5.31 5.91
C PHE A 51 -23.06 4.10 6.05
N TRP A 52 -23.03 3.48 7.22
CA TRP A 52 -22.16 2.32 7.46
C TRP A 52 -22.59 1.10 6.64
N LYS A 53 -23.91 0.88 6.47
CA LYS A 53 -24.43 -0.19 5.63
C LYS A 53 -24.03 0.02 4.16
N PHE A 54 -24.19 1.23 3.63
CA PHE A 54 -23.76 1.60 2.28
C PHE A 54 -22.26 1.40 2.10
N THR A 55 -21.45 1.90 3.04
CA THR A 55 -20.00 1.72 3.02
C THR A 55 -19.61 0.24 3.03
N PHE A 56 -20.29 -0.57 3.85
CA PHE A 56 -20.00 -1.99 3.99
C PHE A 56 -20.41 -2.80 2.75
N GLU A 57 -21.53 -2.50 2.15
CA GLU A 57 -21.99 -3.12 0.89
C GLU A 57 -21.02 -2.82 -0.26
N HIS A 58 -20.50 -1.61 -0.34
CA HIS A 58 -19.45 -1.23 -1.30
C HIS A 58 -18.14 -1.97 -1.09
N TYR A 59 -17.79 -2.34 0.15
CA TYR A 59 -16.57 -3.09 0.43
C TYR A 59 -16.54 -4.50 -0.17
N TRP A 60 -17.68 -5.17 -0.29
CA TRP A 60 -17.75 -6.55 -0.76
C TRP A 60 -17.84 -6.70 -2.28
N ASN A 61 -18.09 -5.62 -3.01
CA ASN A 61 -18.09 -5.65 -4.47
C ASN A 61 -16.68 -5.52 -5.04
N PHE A 62 -16.13 -6.61 -5.58
CA PHE A 62 -14.78 -6.66 -6.15
C PHE A 62 -14.57 -5.61 -7.25
N SER A 63 -15.54 -5.39 -8.13
CA SER A 63 -15.48 -4.38 -9.20
C SER A 63 -15.39 -2.95 -8.66
N GLU A 64 -15.92 -2.70 -7.46
CA GLU A 64 -15.90 -1.41 -6.81
C GLU A 64 -14.65 -1.18 -5.97
N ASN A 65 -14.02 -2.27 -5.50
CA ASN A 65 -12.86 -2.25 -4.62
C ASN A 65 -11.56 -2.74 -5.29
N TYR A 66 -11.49 -2.60 -6.61
CA TYR A 66 -10.31 -2.98 -7.38
C TYR A 66 -9.00 -2.43 -6.76
N SER A 67 -8.99 -1.14 -6.42
CA SER A 67 -7.82 -0.47 -5.83
C SER A 67 -7.43 -1.05 -4.47
N LEU A 68 -8.41 -1.28 -3.60
CA LEU A 68 -8.19 -1.88 -2.29
C LEU A 68 -7.57 -3.28 -2.40
N PHE A 69 -8.14 -4.11 -3.26
CA PHE A 69 -7.65 -5.46 -3.53
C PHE A 69 -6.22 -5.42 -4.07
N LEU A 70 -5.98 -4.59 -5.08
CA LEU A 70 -4.69 -4.50 -5.74
C LEU A 70 -3.60 -4.01 -4.77
N ILE A 71 -3.86 -2.93 -4.02
CA ILE A 71 -2.93 -2.40 -3.02
C ILE A 71 -2.66 -3.44 -1.94
N SER A 72 -3.70 -4.13 -1.44
CA SER A 72 -3.54 -5.13 -0.38
C SER A 72 -2.65 -6.29 -0.80
N ILE A 73 -2.93 -6.89 -1.98
CA ILE A 73 -2.14 -8.02 -2.48
C ILE A 73 -0.72 -7.60 -2.87
N SER A 74 -0.55 -6.38 -3.41
CA SER A 74 0.75 -5.82 -3.76
C SER A 74 1.60 -5.53 -2.53
N LEU A 75 1.01 -4.97 -1.46
CA LEU A 75 1.70 -4.72 -0.20
C LEU A 75 2.15 -6.03 0.46
N PHE A 76 1.27 -7.03 0.49
CA PHE A 76 1.61 -8.34 1.03
C PHE A 76 2.73 -9.01 0.23
N SER A 77 2.66 -8.99 -1.12
CA SER A 77 3.70 -9.57 -1.96
C SER A 77 5.03 -8.81 -1.89
N ALA A 78 5.01 -7.48 -1.78
CA ALA A 78 6.21 -6.68 -1.57
C ALA A 78 6.91 -7.02 -0.25
N LEU A 79 6.15 -7.21 0.83
CA LEU A 79 6.68 -7.65 2.12
C LEU A 79 7.26 -9.07 2.04
N LEU A 80 6.60 -10.01 1.34
CA LEU A 80 7.12 -11.36 1.13
C LEU A 80 8.41 -11.36 0.32
N LEU A 81 8.48 -10.58 -0.77
CA LEU A 81 9.70 -10.45 -1.59
C LEU A 81 10.84 -9.85 -0.78
N PHE A 82 10.55 -8.82 0.03
CA PHE A 82 11.53 -8.24 0.93
C PHE A 82 12.03 -9.24 1.99
N LEU A 83 11.14 -9.99 2.63
CA LEU A 83 11.53 -11.02 3.61
C LEU A 83 12.36 -12.12 2.97
N SER A 84 12.02 -12.53 1.75
CA SER A 84 12.82 -13.48 0.97
C SER A 84 14.22 -12.93 0.68
N TYR A 85 14.31 -11.66 0.24
CA TYR A 85 15.60 -10.99 0.06
C TYR A 85 16.40 -10.94 1.36
N ALA A 86 15.78 -10.56 2.49
CA ALA A 86 16.44 -10.50 3.79
C ALA A 86 16.96 -11.87 4.24
N PHE A 87 16.22 -12.97 3.98
CA PHE A 87 16.68 -14.33 4.26
C PHE A 87 17.88 -14.71 3.42
N PHE A 88 17.84 -14.45 2.10
CA PHE A 88 18.91 -14.80 1.17
C PHE A 88 20.11 -13.84 1.18
N TYR A 89 19.98 -12.65 1.79
CA TYR A 89 21.03 -11.62 1.82
C TYR A 89 22.40 -12.17 2.23
N ARG A 90 22.44 -13.07 3.18
CA ARG A 90 23.68 -13.68 3.68
C ARG A 90 24.37 -14.58 2.68
N PHE A 91 23.63 -15.18 1.75
CA PHE A 91 24.16 -16.11 0.75
C PHE A 91 24.70 -15.38 -0.49
N PHE A 92 24.38 -14.11 -0.65
CA PHE A 92 24.80 -13.31 -1.78
C PHE A 92 26.25 -12.83 -1.60
N SER A 93 27.02 -12.86 -2.69
CA SER A 93 28.35 -12.24 -2.72
C SER A 93 28.24 -10.71 -2.66
N LEU A 94 29.24 -10.06 -2.09
CA LEU A 94 29.30 -8.59 -2.03
C LEU A 94 29.20 -7.94 -3.41
N LYS A 95 29.80 -8.60 -4.43
CA LYS A 95 29.74 -8.14 -5.82
C LYS A 95 28.30 -8.19 -6.37
N PHE A 96 27.57 -9.26 -6.09
CA PHE A 96 26.16 -9.40 -6.49
C PHE A 96 25.29 -8.34 -5.83
N LEU A 97 25.43 -8.15 -4.51
CA LEU A 97 24.67 -7.12 -3.78
C LEU A 97 24.94 -5.72 -4.31
N LYS A 98 26.21 -5.39 -4.62
CA LYS A 98 26.56 -4.08 -5.21
C LYS A 98 25.89 -3.88 -6.59
N ASN A 99 25.93 -4.90 -7.45
CA ASN A 99 25.29 -4.83 -8.76
C ASN A 99 23.76 -4.75 -8.63
N LEU A 100 23.17 -5.49 -7.72
CA LEU A 100 21.73 -5.43 -7.44
C LEU A 100 21.33 -4.01 -7.02
N HIS A 101 22.02 -3.43 -6.04
CA HIS A 101 21.72 -2.06 -5.60
C HIS A 101 21.86 -1.04 -6.74
N TYR A 102 22.88 -1.17 -7.60
CA TYR A 102 23.01 -0.31 -8.76
C TYR A 102 21.81 -0.39 -9.72
N ILE A 103 21.30 -1.62 -9.98
CA ILE A 103 20.11 -1.82 -10.81
C ILE A 103 18.87 -1.20 -10.14
N LEU A 104 18.71 -1.41 -8.82
CA LEU A 104 17.59 -0.85 -8.07
C LEU A 104 17.62 0.69 -8.09
N ASP A 105 18.81 1.29 -7.97
CA ASP A 105 19.00 2.75 -8.08
C ASP A 105 18.61 3.27 -9.46
N LEU A 106 18.95 2.55 -10.54
CA LEU A 106 18.55 2.93 -11.90
C LEU A 106 17.02 2.92 -12.06
N ILE A 107 16.35 1.88 -11.55
CA ILE A 107 14.89 1.75 -11.69
C ILE A 107 14.18 2.84 -10.87
N GLU A 108 14.63 3.10 -9.63
CA GLU A 108 14.02 4.11 -8.76
C GLU A 108 14.12 5.53 -9.32
N ASN A 109 15.21 5.84 -10.04
CA ASN A 109 15.39 7.16 -10.66
C ASN A 109 14.53 7.38 -11.91
N LEU A 110 13.86 6.33 -12.42
CA LEU A 110 12.95 6.48 -13.55
C LEU A 110 11.57 6.97 -13.07
N PRO A 111 10.94 7.92 -13.78
CA PRO A 111 9.57 8.31 -13.47
C PRO A 111 8.63 7.10 -13.57
N VAL A 112 7.86 6.83 -12.51
CA VAL A 112 6.91 5.69 -12.48
C VAL A 112 5.99 5.70 -13.70
N VAL A 113 5.49 6.88 -14.09
CA VAL A 113 4.62 7.05 -15.25
C VAL A 113 5.29 6.56 -16.54
N ALA A 114 6.57 6.87 -16.73
CA ALA A 114 7.31 6.39 -17.89
C ALA A 114 7.43 4.87 -17.93
N ILE A 115 7.65 4.23 -16.77
CA ILE A 115 7.71 2.78 -16.67
C ILE A 115 6.34 2.14 -16.98
N VAL A 116 5.25 2.71 -16.47
CA VAL A 116 3.88 2.24 -16.76
C VAL A 116 3.61 2.28 -18.26
N ILE A 117 3.86 3.43 -18.90
CA ILE A 117 3.66 3.62 -20.35
C ILE A 117 4.55 2.67 -21.16
N PHE A 118 5.83 2.54 -20.79
CA PHE A 118 6.77 1.64 -21.46
C PHE A 118 6.34 0.19 -21.38
N LEU A 119 5.91 -0.29 -20.22
CA LEU A 119 5.41 -1.64 -20.05
C LEU A 119 4.15 -1.88 -20.90
N GLN A 120 3.18 -0.96 -20.84
CA GLN A 120 1.96 -1.08 -21.64
C GLN A 120 2.28 -1.12 -23.14
N TRP A 121 3.14 -0.21 -23.61
CA TRP A 121 3.60 -0.20 -25.00
C TRP A 121 4.30 -1.50 -25.38
N SER A 122 5.18 -2.02 -24.53
CA SER A 122 5.91 -3.26 -24.77
C SER A 122 4.95 -4.46 -24.95
N PHE A 123 3.92 -4.59 -24.10
CA PHE A 123 2.92 -5.65 -24.25
C PHE A 123 2.11 -5.53 -25.56
N ILE A 124 1.80 -4.28 -25.97
CA ILE A 124 1.13 -4.04 -27.27
C ILE A 124 2.03 -4.47 -28.44
N GLN A 125 3.34 -4.16 -28.40
CA GLN A 125 4.28 -4.58 -29.45
C GLN A 125 4.43 -6.12 -29.50
N ILE A 126 4.55 -6.77 -28.35
CA ILE A 126 4.59 -8.24 -28.27
C ILE A 126 3.35 -8.85 -28.90
N TYR A 127 2.15 -8.31 -28.59
CA TYR A 127 0.91 -8.77 -29.22
C TYR A 127 0.92 -8.60 -30.74
N LYS A 128 1.36 -7.45 -31.25
CA LYS A 128 1.44 -7.19 -32.69
C LYS A 128 2.38 -8.15 -33.43
N LEU A 129 3.49 -8.51 -32.79
CA LEU A 129 4.50 -9.39 -33.38
C LEU A 129 4.13 -10.87 -33.31
N THR A 130 3.56 -11.30 -32.18
CA THR A 130 3.31 -12.72 -31.90
C THR A 130 1.88 -13.16 -32.13
N GLN A 131 0.93 -12.22 -32.23
CA GLN A 131 -0.53 -12.43 -32.20
C GLN A 131 -1.02 -13.16 -30.93
N ILE A 132 -0.12 -13.34 -29.93
CA ILE A 132 -0.45 -13.96 -28.66
C ILE A 132 -0.88 -12.88 -27.68
N ARG A 133 -2.11 -12.91 -27.23
CA ARG A 133 -2.65 -11.99 -26.24
C ARG A 133 -2.19 -12.42 -24.84
N LEU A 134 -0.96 -12.03 -24.49
CA LEU A 134 -0.38 -12.38 -23.19
C LEU A 134 -1.14 -11.73 -22.04
N LEU A 135 -1.55 -10.47 -22.22
CA LEU A 135 -2.20 -9.70 -21.17
C LEU A 135 -3.18 -8.68 -21.77
N ASN A 136 -4.26 -8.40 -21.06
CA ASN A 136 -5.12 -7.27 -21.38
C ASN A 136 -4.40 -5.98 -21.03
N THR A 137 -4.36 -5.02 -21.96
CA THR A 137 -3.70 -3.72 -21.78
C THR A 137 -4.67 -2.60 -21.44
N ILE A 138 -5.95 -2.82 -21.63
CA ILE A 138 -7.04 -1.88 -21.30
C ILE A 138 -8.11 -2.68 -20.58
N GLY A 139 -8.54 -2.16 -19.42
CA GLY A 139 -9.61 -2.75 -18.63
C GLY A 139 -10.99 -2.34 -19.13
N THR A 140 -11.94 -3.21 -18.90
CA THR A 140 -13.39 -2.89 -18.98
C THR A 140 -14.02 -3.23 -17.63
N ALA A 141 -15.18 -2.65 -17.33
CA ALA A 141 -15.88 -2.91 -16.07
C ALA A 141 -16.12 -4.41 -15.81
N SER A 142 -16.27 -5.21 -16.89
CA SER A 142 -16.47 -6.67 -16.80
C SER A 142 -15.17 -7.48 -16.76
N GLN A 143 -14.05 -6.93 -17.21
CA GLN A 143 -12.74 -7.61 -17.27
C GLN A 143 -11.61 -6.63 -16.88
N PRO A 144 -11.39 -6.40 -15.60
CA PRO A 144 -10.33 -5.51 -15.13
C PRO A 144 -8.95 -6.12 -15.44
N VAL A 145 -8.00 -5.26 -15.79
CA VAL A 145 -6.59 -5.65 -15.91
C VAL A 145 -6.01 -5.76 -14.51
N ILE A 146 -5.48 -6.93 -14.14
CA ILE A 146 -4.94 -7.15 -12.78
C ILE A 146 -3.42 -7.32 -12.81
N PHE A 147 -2.89 -8.11 -13.72
CA PHE A 147 -1.50 -8.60 -13.66
C PHE A 147 -0.46 -7.47 -13.81
N VAL A 148 -0.58 -6.63 -14.83
CA VAL A 148 0.39 -5.54 -15.08
C VAL A 148 0.33 -4.49 -13.97
N PRO A 149 -0.85 -3.98 -13.58
CA PRO A 149 -1.00 -3.13 -12.40
C PRO A 149 -0.40 -3.73 -11.12
N PHE A 150 -0.68 -5.00 -10.84
CA PHE A 150 -0.12 -5.70 -9.69
C PHE A 150 1.41 -5.71 -9.70
N LEU A 151 2.03 -6.03 -10.83
CA LEU A 151 3.50 -6.03 -10.94
C LEU A 151 4.08 -4.64 -10.63
N ILE A 152 3.51 -3.59 -11.21
CA ILE A 152 4.02 -2.22 -11.03
C ILE A 152 3.87 -1.79 -9.57
N VAL A 153 2.68 -1.94 -9.00
CA VAL A 153 2.41 -1.58 -7.59
C VAL A 153 3.24 -2.40 -6.60
N THR A 154 3.71 -3.60 -6.99
CA THR A 154 4.56 -4.45 -6.14
C THR A 154 6.03 -4.13 -6.26
N ILE A 155 6.54 -3.87 -7.48
CA ILE A 155 7.98 -3.70 -7.73
C ILE A 155 8.53 -2.46 -7.01
N PHE A 156 7.87 -1.31 -7.09
CA PHE A 156 8.36 -0.08 -6.48
C PHE A 156 8.50 -0.17 -4.96
N PRO A 157 7.47 -0.57 -4.21
CA PRO A 157 7.59 -0.78 -2.77
C PRO A 157 8.67 -1.80 -2.39
N THR A 158 8.84 -2.84 -3.20
CA THR A 158 9.89 -3.85 -2.96
C THR A 158 11.28 -3.25 -3.11
N ILE A 159 11.52 -2.45 -4.15
CA ILE A 159 12.79 -1.73 -4.34
C ILE A 159 13.07 -0.83 -3.15
N PHE A 160 12.09 -0.04 -2.76
CA PHE A 160 12.18 0.86 -1.61
C PHE A 160 12.50 0.10 -0.32
N LEU A 161 11.77 -0.99 -0.03
CA LEU A 161 12.02 -1.86 1.11
C LEU A 161 13.45 -2.40 1.11
N ILE A 162 13.93 -2.94 0.01
CA ILE A 162 15.27 -3.50 -0.11
C ILE A 162 16.32 -2.42 0.18
N LYS A 163 16.20 -1.26 -0.44
CA LYS A 163 17.20 -0.18 -0.29
C LYS A 163 17.28 0.33 1.14
N TYR A 164 16.13 0.72 1.71
CA TYR A 164 16.10 1.31 3.04
C TYR A 164 16.34 0.33 4.17
N MET A 165 16.02 -0.95 3.96
CA MET A 165 16.18 -1.97 5.00
C MET A 165 17.51 -2.72 4.94
N THR A 166 18.27 -2.65 3.85
CA THR A 166 19.57 -3.35 3.72
C THR A 166 20.56 -3.02 4.83
N PRO A 167 20.75 -1.76 5.29
CA PRO A 167 21.62 -1.47 6.42
C PRO A 167 21.21 -2.22 7.68
N PHE A 168 19.92 -2.23 8.02
CA PHE A 168 19.40 -2.94 9.19
C PHE A 168 19.56 -4.46 9.08
N ILE A 169 19.40 -5.03 7.88
CA ILE A 169 19.67 -6.46 7.63
C ILE A 169 21.14 -6.76 7.89
N LYS A 170 22.05 -5.94 7.38
CA LYS A 170 23.49 -6.08 7.57
C LYS A 170 23.86 -6.03 9.05
N ASP A 171 23.35 -5.04 9.78
CA ASP A 171 23.60 -4.88 11.21
C ASP A 171 23.10 -6.08 12.02
N CYS A 172 21.93 -6.63 11.69
CA CYS A 172 21.41 -7.84 12.31
C CYS A 172 22.36 -9.03 12.12
N TYR A 173 22.85 -9.26 10.90
CA TYR A 173 23.73 -10.40 10.61
C TYR A 173 25.15 -10.25 11.17
N GLN A 174 25.60 -9.03 11.42
CA GLN A 174 26.91 -8.72 12.03
C GLN A 174 26.87 -8.62 13.57
N SER A 175 25.68 -8.66 14.17
CA SER A 175 25.52 -8.53 15.61
C SER A 175 26.09 -9.72 16.39
N ASN A 176 26.64 -9.44 17.57
CA ASN A 176 27.25 -10.46 18.44
C ASN A 176 26.25 -11.55 18.84
N TYR A 177 24.99 -11.18 19.10
CA TYR A 177 23.95 -12.16 19.48
C TYR A 177 23.64 -13.12 18.34
N PHE A 178 23.64 -12.64 17.08
CA PHE A 178 23.41 -13.48 15.92
C PHE A 178 24.59 -14.43 15.68
N LEU A 179 25.82 -13.92 15.78
CA LEU A 179 27.03 -14.72 15.60
C LEU A 179 27.16 -15.80 16.69
N PHE A 180 26.82 -15.46 17.94
CA PHE A 180 26.80 -16.41 19.06
C PHE A 180 25.74 -17.50 18.83
N ALA A 181 24.51 -17.13 18.49
CA ALA A 181 23.47 -18.11 18.20
C ALA A 181 23.86 -19.05 17.05
N ARG A 182 24.58 -18.52 16.05
CA ARG A 182 25.10 -19.32 14.95
C ARG A 182 26.18 -20.29 15.39
N SER A 183 27.08 -19.91 16.31
CA SER A 183 28.12 -20.81 16.84
C SER A 183 27.55 -21.98 17.64
N LEU A 184 26.32 -21.83 18.17
CA LEU A 184 25.57 -22.90 18.83
C LEU A 184 24.96 -23.92 17.84
N GLY A 185 25.13 -23.72 16.52
CA GLY A 185 24.67 -24.65 15.49
C GLY A 185 23.20 -24.52 15.10
N TYR A 186 22.52 -23.45 15.48
CA TYR A 186 21.12 -23.24 15.04
C TYR A 186 21.00 -23.12 13.52
N THR A 187 19.90 -23.66 12.98
CA THR A 187 19.61 -23.60 11.55
C THR A 187 19.41 -22.19 11.05
N ASN A 188 19.72 -21.92 9.77
CA ASN A 188 19.58 -20.60 9.17
C ASN A 188 18.15 -20.05 9.25
N LEU A 189 17.13 -20.91 9.07
CA LEU A 189 15.72 -20.51 9.17
C LEU A 189 15.35 -20.10 10.61
N PHE A 190 15.82 -20.87 11.61
CA PHE A 190 15.60 -20.53 13.01
C PHE A 190 16.24 -19.18 13.36
N LEU A 191 17.50 -18.96 12.94
CA LEU A 191 18.20 -17.70 13.15
C LEU A 191 17.48 -16.53 12.49
N PHE A 192 16.98 -16.71 11.28
CA PHE A 192 16.22 -15.69 10.57
C PHE A 192 14.92 -15.34 11.31
N LEU A 193 14.09 -16.32 11.62
CA LEU A 193 12.79 -16.09 12.25
C LEU A 193 12.90 -15.57 13.69
N ARG A 194 13.89 -16.05 14.45
CA ARG A 194 14.02 -15.71 15.88
C ARG A 194 14.86 -14.47 16.15
N TYR A 195 15.84 -14.16 15.29
CA TYR A 195 16.75 -13.06 15.53
C TYR A 195 16.67 -11.96 14.47
N THR A 196 16.53 -12.29 13.19
CA THR A 196 16.51 -11.26 12.12
C THR A 196 15.14 -10.60 12.02
N VAL A 197 14.07 -11.36 11.85
CA VAL A 197 12.71 -10.81 11.67
C VAL A 197 12.28 -9.90 12.81
N PRO A 198 12.42 -10.25 14.10
CA PRO A 198 12.02 -9.36 15.20
C PRO A 198 12.76 -8.01 15.20
N ASN A 199 14.03 -8.01 14.82
CA ASN A 199 14.83 -6.79 14.77
C ASN A 199 14.50 -5.91 13.54
N LEU A 200 13.99 -6.49 12.46
CA LEU A 200 13.53 -5.75 11.29
C LEU A 200 12.16 -5.11 11.46
N VAL A 201 11.29 -5.61 12.36
CA VAL A 201 9.93 -5.09 12.55
C VAL A 201 9.92 -3.63 12.98
N ARG A 202 10.85 -3.20 13.85
CA ARG A 202 10.91 -1.80 14.31
C ARG A 202 11.20 -0.80 13.17
N PRO A 203 12.28 -0.96 12.39
CA PRO A 203 12.52 -0.08 11.26
C PRO A 203 11.45 -0.21 10.16
N LEU A 204 10.90 -1.41 9.91
CA LEU A 204 9.78 -1.60 8.98
C LEU A 204 8.56 -0.77 9.37
N GLU A 205 8.17 -0.79 10.65
CA GLU A 205 7.03 0.00 11.14
C GLU A 205 7.22 1.51 10.89
N SER A 206 8.44 2.01 10.95
CA SER A 206 8.73 3.43 10.72
C SER A 206 8.57 3.85 9.28
N ILE A 207 8.87 2.98 8.32
CA ILE A 207 8.86 3.31 6.88
C ILE A 207 7.60 2.86 6.15
N ILE A 208 6.79 1.95 6.74
CA ILE A 208 5.61 1.38 6.06
C ILE A 208 4.60 2.45 5.62
N GLY A 209 4.48 3.55 6.38
CA GLY A 209 3.59 4.66 6.01
C GLY A 209 4.03 5.36 4.73
N MET A 210 5.33 5.58 4.56
CA MET A 210 5.89 6.21 3.37
C MET A 210 5.71 5.32 2.14
N ILE A 211 5.99 4.01 2.29
CA ILE A 211 5.77 3.01 1.25
C ILE A 211 4.31 2.98 0.81
N TYR A 212 3.40 3.01 1.77
CA TYR A 212 1.97 2.96 1.49
C TYR A 212 1.47 4.19 0.72
N LEU A 213 1.94 5.38 1.09
CA LEU A 213 1.63 6.61 0.36
C LEU A 213 2.17 6.59 -1.07
N GLU A 214 3.37 6.05 -1.28
CA GLU A 214 3.93 5.83 -2.61
C GLU A 214 3.06 4.89 -3.44
N MET A 215 2.60 3.75 -2.86
CA MET A 215 1.68 2.83 -3.54
C MET A 215 0.39 3.51 -3.98
N ILE A 216 -0.22 4.33 -3.13
CA ILE A 216 -1.42 5.10 -3.49
C ILE A 216 -1.12 6.05 -4.66
N SER A 217 0.00 6.75 -4.62
CA SER A 217 0.40 7.68 -5.69
C SER A 217 0.58 6.97 -7.03
N VAL A 218 1.24 5.81 -7.03
CA VAL A 218 1.41 4.97 -8.23
C VAL A 218 0.05 4.47 -8.74
N MET A 219 -0.85 4.11 -7.81
CA MET A 219 -2.16 3.57 -8.13
C MET A 219 -3.04 4.57 -8.91
N VAL A 220 -2.95 5.88 -8.60
CA VAL A 220 -3.66 6.94 -9.36
C VAL A 220 -3.32 6.84 -10.85
N PHE A 221 -2.03 6.77 -11.19
CA PHE A 221 -1.58 6.68 -12.59
C PHE A 221 -2.02 5.38 -13.25
N ILE A 222 -1.98 4.28 -12.52
CA ILE A 222 -2.38 2.96 -13.03
C ILE A 222 -3.88 2.94 -13.35
N GLU A 223 -4.73 3.43 -12.47
CA GLU A 223 -6.17 3.45 -12.70
C GLU A 223 -6.53 4.29 -13.93
N LEU A 224 -5.89 5.44 -14.09
CA LEU A 224 -6.09 6.30 -15.27
C LEU A 224 -5.59 5.63 -16.55
N GLN A 225 -4.37 5.06 -16.53
CA GLN A 225 -3.73 4.51 -17.72
C GLN A 225 -4.40 3.23 -18.23
N PHE A 226 -4.87 2.37 -17.32
CA PHE A 226 -5.52 1.10 -17.65
C PHE A 226 -7.05 1.17 -17.68
N ASN A 227 -7.62 2.33 -17.37
CA ASN A 227 -9.08 2.55 -17.30
C ASN A 227 -9.80 1.48 -16.48
N THR A 228 -9.32 1.26 -15.26
CA THR A 228 -9.81 0.15 -14.41
C THR A 228 -11.08 0.48 -13.64
N GLY A 229 -11.50 1.75 -13.61
CA GLY A 229 -12.68 2.19 -12.84
C GLY A 229 -12.54 1.96 -11.34
N GLY A 230 -11.32 2.05 -10.82
CA GLY A 230 -11.03 1.83 -9.40
C GLY A 230 -11.49 2.97 -8.49
N THR A 231 -11.13 2.89 -7.21
CA THR A 231 -11.56 3.82 -6.17
C THR A 231 -11.08 5.26 -6.42
N LEU A 232 -9.87 5.42 -6.97
CA LEU A 232 -9.29 6.74 -7.21
C LEU A 232 -9.93 7.43 -8.44
N THR A 233 -10.26 6.67 -9.47
CA THR A 233 -11.02 7.20 -10.62
C THR A 233 -12.45 7.57 -10.24
N LYS A 234 -13.06 6.85 -9.29
CA LYS A 234 -14.38 7.23 -8.74
C LYS A 234 -14.30 8.53 -7.93
N ILE A 235 -13.28 8.71 -7.12
CA ILE A 235 -13.04 9.98 -6.42
C ILE A 235 -12.90 11.11 -7.44
N GLN A 236 -12.14 10.92 -8.52
CA GLN A 236 -12.01 11.91 -9.57
C GLN A 236 -13.37 12.25 -10.21
N SER A 237 -14.18 11.25 -10.55
CA SER A 237 -15.52 11.48 -11.14
C SER A 237 -16.47 12.25 -10.23
N ILE A 238 -16.33 12.09 -8.88
CA ILE A 238 -17.11 12.87 -7.92
C ILE A 238 -16.70 14.35 -7.96
N PHE A 239 -15.44 14.68 -8.20
CA PHE A 239 -14.99 16.07 -8.34
C PHE A 239 -15.43 16.69 -9.68
N GLU A 240 -15.53 15.89 -10.76
CA GLU A 240 -16.00 16.35 -12.06
C GLU A 240 -17.52 16.55 -12.10
N PHE A 241 -18.27 15.65 -11.43
CA PHE A 241 -19.74 15.65 -11.39
C PHE A 241 -20.22 15.49 -9.93
N PRO A 242 -20.12 16.56 -9.11
CA PRO A 242 -20.42 16.46 -7.70
C PRO A 242 -21.91 16.25 -7.44
N THR A 243 -22.21 15.26 -6.59
CA THR A 243 -23.54 14.97 -6.07
C THR A 243 -23.75 15.65 -4.71
N ASN A 244 -24.99 15.70 -4.23
CA ASN A 244 -25.27 16.24 -2.89
C ASN A 244 -24.51 15.53 -1.76
N ASN A 245 -24.16 14.25 -1.95
CA ASN A 245 -23.42 13.44 -0.97
C ASN A 245 -21.92 13.32 -1.31
N ALA A 246 -21.40 14.10 -2.25
CA ALA A 246 -20.03 14.01 -2.75
C ALA A 246 -18.97 13.97 -1.65
N ALA A 247 -19.14 14.75 -0.59
CA ALA A 247 -18.21 14.78 0.54
C ALA A 247 -18.16 13.44 1.30
N LEU A 248 -19.33 12.84 1.54
CA LEU A 248 -19.45 11.55 2.24
C LEU A 248 -18.91 10.39 1.40
N ASP A 249 -19.23 10.39 0.11
CA ASP A 249 -18.78 9.36 -0.83
C ASP A 249 -17.25 9.41 -0.94
N THR A 250 -16.66 10.60 -1.13
CA THR A 250 -15.21 10.79 -1.16
C THR A 250 -14.55 10.34 0.15
N PHE A 251 -15.14 10.70 1.29
CA PHE A 251 -14.65 10.29 2.59
C PHE A 251 -14.68 8.77 2.76
N SER A 252 -15.77 8.10 2.35
CA SER A 252 -15.90 6.65 2.41
C SER A 252 -14.82 5.96 1.58
N TYR A 253 -14.56 6.41 0.34
CA TYR A 253 -13.50 5.87 -0.52
C TYR A 253 -12.11 6.08 0.07
N LEU A 254 -11.82 7.23 0.68
CA LEU A 254 -10.55 7.45 1.35
C LEU A 254 -10.38 6.52 2.57
N CYS A 255 -11.42 6.34 3.38
CA CYS A 255 -11.39 5.40 4.50
C CYS A 255 -11.09 3.97 4.02
N THR A 256 -11.67 3.54 2.88
CA THR A 256 -11.41 2.21 2.32
C THR A 256 -9.95 2.05 1.94
N LEU A 257 -9.36 3.04 1.29
CA LEU A 257 -7.96 2.99 0.89
C LEU A 257 -6.99 2.92 2.07
N TRP A 258 -7.35 3.44 3.27
CA TRP A 258 -6.49 3.39 4.43
C TRP A 258 -6.50 2.06 5.19
N LEU A 259 -7.46 1.17 4.93
CA LEU A 259 -7.61 -0.10 5.65
C LEU A 259 -6.37 -1.00 5.59
N PRO A 260 -5.75 -1.30 4.43
CA PRO A 260 -4.59 -2.17 4.38
C PRO A 260 -3.44 -1.67 5.25
N TYR A 261 -3.23 -0.36 5.26
CA TYR A 261 -2.21 0.28 6.10
C TYR A 261 -2.49 0.09 7.59
N ILE A 262 -3.75 0.32 8.02
CA ILE A 262 -4.16 0.16 9.42
C ILE A 262 -3.96 -1.29 9.86
N VAL A 263 -4.34 -2.26 9.02
CA VAL A 263 -4.19 -3.70 9.32
C VAL A 263 -2.71 -4.06 9.50
N VAL A 264 -1.84 -3.66 8.57
CA VAL A 264 -0.40 -3.96 8.67
C VAL A 264 0.21 -3.31 9.91
N LYS A 265 -0.14 -2.06 10.19
CA LYS A 265 0.34 -1.36 11.39
C LYS A 265 -0.14 -2.01 12.68
N PHE A 266 -1.38 -2.50 12.69
CA PHE A 266 -1.91 -3.28 13.82
C PHE A 266 -1.14 -4.58 14.02
N ILE A 267 -0.86 -5.34 12.96
CA ILE A 267 -0.06 -6.57 13.01
C ILE A 267 1.32 -6.29 13.62
N PHE A 268 2.03 -5.25 13.16
CA PHE A 268 3.34 -4.89 13.74
C PHE A 268 3.24 -4.53 15.23
N LYS A 269 2.17 -3.84 15.63
CA LYS A 269 1.95 -3.47 17.04
C LYS A 269 1.68 -4.69 17.92
N VAL A 270 0.88 -5.65 17.43
CA VAL A 270 0.62 -6.92 18.12
C VAL A 270 1.90 -7.72 18.23
N TYR A 271 2.65 -7.85 17.13
CA TYR A 271 3.91 -8.59 17.11
C TYR A 271 4.93 -8.07 18.14
N LYS A 272 5.07 -6.75 18.26
CA LYS A 272 5.94 -6.11 19.26
C LYS A 272 5.54 -6.36 20.71
N ARG A 273 4.30 -6.71 20.97
CA ARG A 273 3.82 -6.99 22.33
C ARG A 273 4.04 -8.44 22.73
N VAL A 274 4.10 -9.33 21.75
CA VAL A 274 4.27 -10.78 21.96
C VAL A 274 5.77 -11.13 22.09
N ASN A 275 6.64 -10.39 21.43
CA ASN A 275 8.09 -10.53 21.45
C ASN A 275 8.78 -9.35 22.13
#